data_728cab1df7346afa5a1bcf0f4c4808a3
#
_entry.id   728cab1df7346afa5a1bcf0f4c4808a3
#
_cell.length_a   1.000
_cell.length_b   1.000
_cell.length_c   1.000
_cell.angle_alpha   90.00
_cell.angle_beta   90.00
_cell.angle_gamma   90.00
#
_symmetry.space_group_name_H-M   'P 1'
#
loop_
_entity.id
_entity.type
_entity.pdbx_description
1 polymer ?
#
loop_
_entity_poly.entity_id
_entity_poly.type
_entity_poly.pdbx_seq_one_letter_code
_entity_poly.pdbx_strand_id
1 'polypeptide(L)'
;MKILVVNAGSSSLKYQLLDMKDESVIAKGNCDRIGIDGHVSAKTGDGRHIEEDCNFPTHTEAFEKLVEVLTSGETKVIDSMSEISAVGHRIVQGAEVFKETCLVTDEVIDQIDALAELAPVHNHPHALALRACKAVIPAGTPQVVVFDTAFHSTMPRKAYLYGLPYECYTDLHVRKYGFHGTSHRFVSGELARVCLLYTSDAAD
;
A
#
# COMPACT_ATOMS: atom_id res chain seq x y z
N MET A 1 -17.61 -2.71 9.32
CA MET A 1 -16.55 -3.46 8.59
C MET A 1 -15.24 -2.72 8.80
N LYS A 2 -14.26 -3.39 9.42
CA LYS A 2 -12.94 -2.76 9.68
C LYS A 2 -11.95 -3.15 8.60
N ILE A 3 -11.27 -2.17 8.00
CA ILE A 3 -10.24 -2.38 6.97
C ILE A 3 -8.91 -1.83 7.46
N LEU A 4 -7.87 -2.65 7.39
CA LEU A 4 -6.50 -2.23 7.63
C LEU A 4 -5.86 -1.82 6.29
N VAL A 5 -5.39 -0.58 6.21
CA VAL A 5 -4.63 -0.07 5.07
C VAL A 5 -3.16 0.00 5.44
N VAL A 6 -2.30 -0.58 4.61
CA VAL A 6 -0.86 -0.67 4.84
C VAL A 6 -0.10 -0.03 3.68
N ASN A 7 0.87 0.79 4.03
CA ASN A 7 1.85 1.36 3.10
C ASN A 7 3.25 1.09 3.67
N ALA A 8 3.88 0.03 3.18
CA ALA A 8 5.22 -0.37 3.60
C ALA A 8 6.27 0.16 2.63
N GLY A 9 7.27 0.85 3.15
CA GLY A 9 8.47 1.28 2.43
C GLY A 9 9.68 0.41 2.79
N SER A 10 10.87 0.78 2.29
CA SER A 10 12.12 0.04 2.57
C SER A 10 12.49 0.00 4.06
N SER A 11 12.21 1.08 4.79
CA SER A 11 12.54 1.23 6.21
C SER A 11 11.37 1.71 7.07
N SER A 12 10.15 1.64 6.56
CA SER A 12 8.97 2.10 7.30
C SER A 12 7.72 1.31 6.94
N LEU A 13 6.79 1.24 7.89
CA LEU A 13 5.47 0.65 7.72
C LEU A 13 4.44 1.61 8.30
N LYS A 14 3.64 2.23 7.45
CA LYS A 14 2.52 3.11 7.84
C LYS A 14 1.22 2.36 7.72
N TYR A 15 0.31 2.56 8.67
CA TYR A 15 -0.99 1.92 8.64
C TYR A 15 -2.12 2.83 9.09
N GLN A 16 -3.32 2.50 8.64
CA GLN A 16 -4.58 3.04 9.17
C GLN A 16 -5.59 1.91 9.29
N LEU A 17 -6.28 1.85 10.43
CA LEU A 17 -7.47 1.02 10.62
C LEU A 17 -8.69 1.90 10.48
N LEU A 18 -9.57 1.55 9.54
CA LEU A 18 -10.77 2.32 9.19
C LEU A 18 -12.03 1.56 9.57
N ASP A 19 -13.06 2.26 10.08
CA ASP A 19 -14.42 1.75 10.08
C ASP A 19 -15.12 2.18 8.79
N MET A 20 -15.42 1.21 7.94
CA MET A 20 -16.09 1.48 6.65
C MET A 20 -17.59 1.75 6.78
N LYS A 21 -18.11 1.89 7.98
CA LYS A 21 -19.48 2.35 8.20
C LYS A 21 -19.62 3.85 7.92
N ASP A 22 -18.60 4.61 8.29
CA ASP A 22 -18.55 6.07 8.17
C ASP A 22 -17.18 6.58 7.67
N GLU A 23 -16.29 5.66 7.26
CA GLU A 23 -14.93 5.92 6.80
C GLU A 23 -14.04 6.60 7.86
N SER A 24 -14.40 6.49 9.13
CA SER A 24 -13.62 7.08 10.22
C SER A 24 -12.33 6.30 10.49
N VAL A 25 -11.29 7.03 10.90
CA VAL A 25 -10.01 6.44 11.31
C VAL A 25 -10.11 5.99 12.77
N ILE A 26 -10.14 4.67 13.00
CA ILE A 26 -10.14 4.06 14.34
C ILE A 26 -8.75 4.21 14.98
N ALA A 27 -7.69 3.91 14.22
CA ALA A 27 -6.30 4.06 14.64
C ALA A 27 -5.39 4.25 13.43
N LYS A 28 -4.25 4.90 13.64
CA LYS A 28 -3.18 5.03 12.65
C LYS A 28 -1.84 4.99 13.33
N GLY A 29 -0.80 4.58 12.62
CA GLY A 29 0.55 4.54 13.16
C GLY A 29 1.60 4.36 12.10
N ASN A 30 2.83 4.39 12.57
CA ASN A 30 4.02 4.28 11.76
C ASN A 30 5.10 3.51 12.55
N CYS A 31 5.70 2.51 11.92
CA CYS A 31 6.92 1.89 12.38
C CYS A 31 8.04 2.37 11.47
N ASP A 32 8.97 3.12 11.98
CA ASP A 32 10.08 3.71 11.25
C ASP A 32 11.42 3.03 11.57
N ARG A 33 12.45 3.30 10.76
CA ARG A 33 13.83 2.85 10.93
C ARG A 33 13.94 1.31 11.01
N ILE A 34 13.08 0.61 10.27
CA ILE A 34 13.14 -0.85 10.13
C ILE A 34 14.50 -1.24 9.53
N GLY A 35 15.14 -2.23 10.13
CA GLY A 35 16.49 -2.67 9.77
C GLY A 35 17.62 -1.83 10.39
N ILE A 36 17.31 -0.86 11.26
CA ILE A 36 18.30 -0.02 11.95
C ILE A 36 18.12 -0.16 13.46
N ASP A 37 17.31 0.66 14.08
CA ASP A 37 17.07 0.70 15.53
C ASP A 37 15.58 0.69 15.89
N GLY A 38 14.71 1.04 14.93
CA GLY A 38 13.26 0.98 15.06
C GLY A 38 12.63 2.03 15.97
N HIS A 39 11.47 2.53 15.54
CA HIS A 39 10.63 3.44 16.32
C HIS A 39 9.17 3.23 15.94
N VAL A 40 8.26 3.21 16.92
CA VAL A 40 6.82 3.14 16.66
C VAL A 40 6.13 4.39 17.18
N SER A 41 5.22 4.92 16.38
CA SER A 41 4.22 5.89 16.79
C SER A 41 2.83 5.37 16.45
N ALA A 42 1.89 5.44 17.38
CA ALA A 42 0.52 5.03 17.16
C ALA A 42 -0.45 6.01 17.82
N LYS A 43 -1.55 6.29 17.13
CA LYS A 43 -2.62 7.20 17.60
C LYS A 43 -3.98 6.62 17.28
N THR A 44 -4.88 6.67 18.23
CA THR A 44 -6.29 6.27 18.09
C THR A 44 -7.19 7.44 17.69
N GLY A 45 -8.38 7.15 17.18
CA GLY A 45 -9.37 8.15 16.83
C GLY A 45 -9.87 8.98 18.00
N ASP A 46 -9.84 8.44 19.23
CA ASP A 46 -10.19 9.14 20.48
C ASP A 46 -9.04 9.94 21.10
N GLY A 47 -7.85 9.94 20.45
CA GLY A 47 -6.72 10.81 20.82
C GLY A 47 -5.66 10.16 21.71
N ARG A 48 -5.83 8.90 22.15
CA ARG A 48 -4.76 8.17 22.84
C ARG A 48 -3.58 7.95 21.88
N HIS A 49 -2.36 7.98 22.37
CA HIS A 49 -1.18 7.82 21.54
C HIS A 49 -0.02 7.23 22.34
N ILE A 50 0.87 6.54 21.62
CA ILE A 50 2.16 6.09 22.13
C ILE A 50 3.27 6.45 21.14
N GLU A 51 4.46 6.65 21.67
CA GLU A 51 5.72 6.76 20.92
C GLU A 51 6.80 6.03 21.72
N GLU A 52 7.48 5.08 21.10
CA GLU A 52 8.55 4.33 21.76
C GLU A 52 9.61 3.82 20.76
N ASP A 53 10.83 3.72 21.22
CA ASP A 53 11.89 3.04 20.48
C ASP A 53 11.72 1.53 20.61
N CYS A 54 11.86 0.84 19.49
CA CYS A 54 11.67 -0.60 19.35
C CYS A 54 12.82 -1.18 18.52
N ASN A 55 12.96 -2.50 18.54
CA ASN A 55 13.88 -3.16 17.63
C ASN A 55 13.08 -3.83 16.50
N PHE A 56 13.24 -3.33 15.28
CA PHE A 56 12.63 -3.87 14.07
C PHE A 56 13.71 -4.36 13.09
N PRO A 57 14.28 -5.56 13.29
CA PRO A 57 15.24 -6.13 12.33
C PRO A 57 14.66 -6.26 10.92
N THR A 58 13.38 -6.60 10.83
CA THR A 58 12.65 -6.78 9.56
C THR A 58 11.25 -6.21 9.63
N HIS A 59 10.51 -6.27 8.52
CA HIS A 59 9.11 -5.91 8.47
C HIS A 59 8.21 -6.84 9.32
N THR A 60 8.67 -8.05 9.62
CA THR A 60 7.90 -8.98 10.46
C THR A 60 7.69 -8.43 11.86
N GLU A 61 8.75 -7.98 12.53
CA GLU A 61 8.67 -7.39 13.87
C GLU A 61 7.86 -6.07 13.86
N ALA A 62 7.95 -5.30 12.77
CA ALA A 62 7.12 -4.12 12.60
C ALA A 62 5.62 -4.47 12.48
N PHE A 63 5.26 -5.55 11.78
CA PHE A 63 3.88 -6.05 11.74
C PHE A 63 3.44 -6.65 13.08
N GLU A 64 4.29 -7.38 13.78
CA GLU A 64 3.99 -7.87 15.13
C GLU A 64 3.69 -6.71 16.09
N LYS A 65 4.49 -5.63 16.01
CA LYS A 65 4.25 -4.42 16.79
C LYS A 65 2.96 -3.71 16.40
N LEU A 66 2.64 -3.64 15.10
CA LEU A 66 1.35 -3.14 14.63
C LEU A 66 0.19 -3.93 15.26
N VAL A 67 0.27 -5.25 15.30
CA VAL A 67 -0.74 -6.10 15.95
C VAL A 67 -0.82 -5.78 17.45
N GLU A 68 0.32 -5.69 18.13
CA GLU A 68 0.39 -5.37 19.55
C GLU A 68 -0.31 -4.04 19.87
N VAL A 69 0.02 -2.95 19.18
CA VAL A 69 -0.54 -1.63 19.45
C VAL A 69 -2.03 -1.51 19.12
N LEU A 70 -2.54 -2.36 18.22
CA LEU A 70 -3.98 -2.41 17.93
C LEU A 70 -4.77 -3.26 18.93
N THR A 71 -4.14 -4.31 19.51
CA THR A 71 -4.84 -5.32 20.31
C THR A 71 -4.55 -5.24 21.81
N SER A 72 -3.54 -4.47 22.22
CA SER A 72 -3.12 -4.37 23.62
C SER A 72 -2.63 -2.97 23.99
N GLY A 73 -2.38 -2.76 25.27
CA GLY A 73 -1.84 -1.51 25.80
C GLY A 73 -2.78 -0.31 25.68
N GLU A 74 -2.19 0.89 25.70
CA GLU A 74 -2.92 2.17 25.76
C GLU A 74 -3.68 2.46 24.45
N THR A 75 -3.16 2.04 23.32
CA THR A 75 -3.74 2.28 21.99
C THR A 75 -4.64 1.16 21.50
N LYS A 76 -4.98 0.19 22.36
CA LYS A 76 -5.89 -0.91 21.99
C LYS A 76 -7.22 -0.38 21.45
N VAL A 77 -7.63 -0.87 20.27
CA VAL A 77 -8.88 -0.51 19.59
C VAL A 77 -9.66 -1.73 19.07
N ILE A 78 -9.05 -2.91 19.09
CA ILE A 78 -9.68 -4.20 18.77
C ILE A 78 -9.25 -5.27 19.78
N ASP A 79 -10.06 -6.30 19.96
CA ASP A 79 -9.70 -7.42 20.85
C ASP A 79 -8.84 -8.46 20.14
N SER A 80 -9.01 -8.59 18.83
CA SER A 80 -8.28 -9.55 18.01
C SER A 80 -8.19 -9.08 16.56
N MET A 81 -7.13 -9.50 15.87
CA MET A 81 -6.98 -9.28 14.43
C MET A 81 -8.09 -9.95 13.59
N SER A 82 -8.86 -10.88 14.15
CA SER A 82 -10.03 -11.46 13.48
C SER A 82 -11.19 -10.46 13.27
N GLU A 83 -11.15 -9.29 13.92
CA GLU A 83 -12.10 -8.22 13.66
C GLU A 83 -11.80 -7.45 12.36
N ILE A 84 -10.61 -7.62 11.79
CA ILE A 84 -10.23 -7.02 10.52
C ILE A 84 -10.84 -7.82 9.38
N SER A 85 -11.70 -7.15 8.62
CA SER A 85 -12.45 -7.78 7.52
C SER A 85 -11.61 -7.93 6.25
N ALA A 86 -10.64 -7.05 6.03
CA ALA A 86 -9.71 -7.10 4.89
C ALA A 86 -8.48 -6.21 5.14
N VAL A 87 -7.41 -6.46 4.37
CA VAL A 87 -6.20 -5.63 4.35
C VAL A 87 -5.95 -5.10 2.94
N GLY A 88 -5.69 -3.80 2.80
CA GLY A 88 -5.28 -3.17 1.56
C GLY A 88 -3.83 -2.72 1.60
N HIS A 89 -3.05 -3.07 0.57
CA HIS A 89 -1.64 -2.72 0.46
C HIS A 89 -1.39 -1.83 -0.75
N ARG A 90 -0.57 -0.79 -0.58
CA ARG A 90 -0.06 0.02 -1.68
C ARG A 90 1.22 -0.58 -2.23
N ILE A 91 1.30 -0.73 -3.56
CA ILE A 91 2.47 -1.16 -4.31
C ILE A 91 2.84 -0.06 -5.31
N VAL A 92 4.13 0.27 -5.41
CA VAL A 92 4.58 1.37 -6.27
C VAL A 92 4.57 0.96 -7.74
N GLN A 93 5.21 -0.17 -8.10
CA GLN A 93 5.38 -0.55 -9.49
C GLN A 93 4.59 -1.82 -9.83
N GLY A 94 3.59 -1.69 -10.72
CA GLY A 94 2.82 -2.78 -11.28
C GLY A 94 3.18 -3.10 -12.73
N ALA A 95 4.02 -2.28 -13.35
CA ALA A 95 4.45 -2.37 -14.74
C ALA A 95 3.26 -2.50 -15.72
N GLU A 96 3.40 -3.32 -16.74
CA GLU A 96 2.34 -3.69 -17.67
C GLU A 96 1.58 -4.97 -17.23
N VAL A 97 2.03 -5.57 -16.10
CA VAL A 97 1.47 -6.80 -15.54
C VAL A 97 0.20 -6.50 -14.75
N PHE A 98 0.26 -5.53 -13.85
CA PHE A 98 -0.84 -5.20 -12.94
C PHE A 98 -1.53 -3.89 -13.37
N LYS A 99 -2.69 -4.03 -13.99
CA LYS A 99 -3.52 -2.90 -14.45
C LYS A 99 -4.68 -2.59 -13.51
N GLU A 100 -4.94 -3.47 -12.57
CA GLU A 100 -6.07 -3.39 -11.63
C GLU A 100 -5.66 -3.86 -10.24
N THR A 101 -6.50 -3.57 -9.25
CA THR A 101 -6.41 -4.15 -7.92
C THR A 101 -6.62 -5.66 -7.99
N CYS A 102 -5.81 -6.42 -7.28
CA CYS A 102 -5.96 -7.88 -7.22
C CYS A 102 -5.78 -8.42 -5.80
N LEU A 103 -6.25 -9.65 -5.59
CA LEU A 103 -6.03 -10.39 -4.34
C LEU A 103 -4.56 -10.77 -4.21
N VAL A 104 -4.07 -10.75 -2.98
CA VAL A 104 -2.73 -11.22 -2.64
C VAL A 104 -2.70 -12.74 -2.65
N THR A 105 -1.92 -13.32 -3.56
CA THR A 105 -1.52 -14.73 -3.57
C THR A 105 0.01 -14.82 -3.55
N ASP A 106 0.57 -16.02 -3.38
CA ASP A 106 2.03 -16.20 -3.43
C ASP A 106 2.57 -15.83 -4.80
N GLU A 107 1.86 -16.16 -5.87
CA GLU A 107 2.21 -15.81 -7.25
C GLU A 107 2.21 -14.29 -7.47
N VAL A 108 1.25 -13.57 -6.90
CA VAL A 108 1.19 -12.10 -6.97
C VAL A 108 2.37 -11.48 -6.22
N ILE A 109 2.74 -12.01 -5.06
CA ILE A 109 3.91 -11.53 -4.30
C ILE A 109 5.20 -11.77 -5.11
N ASP A 110 5.37 -12.95 -5.69
CA ASP A 110 6.55 -13.28 -6.49
C ASP A 110 6.64 -12.42 -7.75
N GLN A 111 5.53 -12.12 -8.42
CA GLN A 111 5.49 -11.20 -9.55
C GLN A 111 5.84 -9.76 -9.14
N ILE A 112 5.37 -9.28 -7.98
CA ILE A 112 5.74 -7.96 -7.45
C ILE A 112 7.25 -7.92 -7.16
N ASP A 113 7.81 -8.98 -6.60
CA ASP A 113 9.24 -9.08 -6.30
C ASP A 113 10.09 -9.09 -7.59
N ALA A 114 9.65 -9.81 -8.62
CA ALA A 114 10.31 -9.81 -9.93
C ALA A 114 10.33 -8.42 -10.59
N LEU A 115 9.33 -7.58 -10.35
CA LEU A 115 9.31 -6.19 -10.82
C LEU A 115 10.27 -5.27 -10.07
N ALA A 116 11.03 -5.76 -9.09
CA ALA A 116 12.11 -5.01 -8.44
C ALA A 116 13.21 -4.57 -9.43
N GLU A 117 13.36 -5.20 -10.58
CA GLU A 117 14.23 -4.72 -11.66
C GLU A 117 13.87 -3.30 -12.13
N LEU A 118 12.58 -2.95 -12.13
CA LEU A 118 12.10 -1.61 -12.49
C LEU A 118 12.02 -0.65 -11.31
N ALA A 119 11.91 -1.16 -10.09
CA ALA A 119 11.75 -0.36 -8.86
C ALA A 119 12.42 -1.03 -7.65
N PRO A 120 13.77 -1.17 -7.65
CA PRO A 120 14.48 -2.00 -6.66
C PRO A 120 14.30 -1.51 -5.22
N VAL A 121 14.24 -0.19 -5.01
CA VAL A 121 14.07 0.40 -3.67
C VAL A 121 12.63 0.34 -3.14
N HIS A 122 11.68 -0.14 -3.95
CA HIS A 122 10.26 -0.22 -3.59
C HIS A 122 9.71 -1.65 -3.63
N ASN A 123 9.79 -2.32 -4.78
CA ASN A 123 9.04 -3.57 -4.99
C ASN A 123 9.55 -4.73 -4.14
N HIS A 124 10.87 -4.88 -3.98
CA HIS A 124 11.40 -5.91 -3.09
C HIS A 124 10.97 -5.70 -1.62
N PRO A 125 11.09 -4.50 -1.01
CA PRO A 125 10.50 -4.23 0.29
C PRO A 125 8.99 -4.48 0.38
N HIS A 126 8.23 -4.16 -0.67
CA HIS A 126 6.79 -4.45 -0.70
C HIS A 126 6.51 -5.96 -0.64
N ALA A 127 7.24 -6.77 -1.41
CA ALA A 127 7.10 -8.22 -1.38
C ALA A 127 7.42 -8.81 0.00
N LEU A 128 8.49 -8.32 0.64
CA LEU A 128 8.83 -8.70 2.02
C LEU A 128 7.72 -8.33 3.01
N ALA A 129 7.18 -7.12 2.90
CA ALA A 129 6.10 -6.66 3.76
C ALA A 129 4.79 -7.45 3.55
N LEU A 130 4.47 -7.83 2.30
CA LEU A 130 3.32 -8.70 2.01
C LEU A 130 3.48 -10.08 2.64
N ARG A 131 4.67 -10.69 2.54
CA ARG A 131 4.98 -11.98 3.19
C ARG A 131 4.87 -11.87 4.71
N ALA A 132 5.41 -10.80 5.30
CA ALA A 132 5.31 -10.54 6.74
C ALA A 132 3.85 -10.35 7.19
N CYS A 133 3.07 -9.55 6.50
CA CYS A 133 1.65 -9.36 6.77
C CYS A 133 0.88 -10.68 6.70
N LYS A 134 1.13 -11.49 5.66
CA LYS A 134 0.48 -12.80 5.48
C LYS A 134 0.79 -13.78 6.62
N ALA A 135 1.99 -13.67 7.22
CA ALA A 135 2.38 -14.52 8.36
C ALA A 135 1.69 -14.13 9.68
N VAL A 136 1.31 -12.86 9.84
CA VAL A 136 0.81 -12.29 11.09
C VAL A 136 -0.71 -12.14 11.11
N ILE A 137 -1.33 -11.84 9.96
CA ILE A 137 -2.78 -11.70 9.84
C ILE A 137 -3.46 -13.09 9.82
N PRO A 138 -4.62 -13.26 10.46
CA PRO A 138 -5.32 -14.54 10.48
C PRO A 138 -5.58 -15.11 9.09
N ALA A 139 -5.34 -16.41 8.92
CA ALA A 139 -5.60 -17.11 7.67
C ALA A 139 -7.06 -16.92 7.23
N GLY A 140 -7.26 -16.65 5.94
CA GLY A 140 -8.58 -16.40 5.36
C GLY A 140 -9.02 -14.94 5.37
N THR A 141 -8.30 -14.03 6.04
CA THR A 141 -8.54 -12.58 5.88
C THR A 141 -8.12 -12.16 4.47
N PRO A 142 -9.04 -11.65 3.63
CA PRO A 142 -8.69 -11.22 2.28
C PRO A 142 -7.72 -10.03 2.32
N GLN A 143 -6.70 -10.11 1.49
CA GLN A 143 -5.72 -9.05 1.30
C GLN A 143 -5.70 -8.63 -0.16
N VAL A 144 -5.63 -7.33 -0.43
CA VAL A 144 -5.59 -6.77 -1.79
C VAL A 144 -4.38 -5.87 -1.98
N VAL A 145 -3.86 -5.82 -3.19
CA VAL A 145 -2.81 -4.89 -3.61
C VAL A 145 -3.37 -3.89 -4.60
N VAL A 146 -2.98 -2.61 -4.41
CA VAL A 146 -3.33 -1.49 -5.28
C VAL A 146 -2.04 -0.88 -5.80
N PHE A 147 -1.94 -0.69 -7.11
CA PHE A 147 -0.71 -0.25 -7.76
C PHE A 147 -0.75 1.23 -8.13
N ASP A 148 0.32 1.96 -7.85
CA ASP A 148 0.45 3.37 -8.22
C ASP A 148 0.40 3.58 -9.73
N THR A 149 0.82 2.59 -10.52
CA THR A 149 0.84 2.64 -11.98
C THR A 149 -0.49 2.31 -12.64
N ALA A 150 -1.43 1.66 -11.91
CA ALA A 150 -2.65 1.11 -12.51
C ALA A 150 -3.57 2.18 -13.12
N PHE A 151 -3.75 3.33 -12.47
CA PHE A 151 -4.57 4.44 -12.98
C PHE A 151 -4.08 4.96 -14.33
N HIS A 152 -2.77 4.88 -14.58
CA HIS A 152 -2.12 5.35 -15.81
C HIS A 152 -1.99 4.26 -16.90
N SER A 153 -2.54 3.07 -16.68
CA SER A 153 -2.41 1.93 -17.60
C SER A 153 -3.06 2.17 -18.97
N THR A 154 -3.99 3.13 -19.05
CA THR A 154 -4.70 3.48 -20.29
C THR A 154 -3.95 4.49 -21.17
N MET A 155 -2.74 4.96 -20.76
CA MET A 155 -1.95 5.85 -21.60
C MET A 155 -1.73 5.26 -23.00
N PRO A 156 -1.98 6.01 -24.09
CA PRO A 156 -1.72 5.52 -25.43
C PRO A 156 -0.22 5.43 -25.71
N ARG A 157 0.16 4.54 -26.63
CA ARG A 157 1.57 4.23 -26.96
C ARG A 157 2.41 5.50 -27.24
N LYS A 158 1.86 6.45 -27.99
CA LYS A 158 2.50 7.74 -28.29
C LYS A 158 2.82 8.60 -27.05
N ALA A 159 2.14 8.36 -25.93
CA ALA A 159 2.34 9.11 -24.69
C ALA A 159 3.31 8.42 -23.73
N TYR A 160 3.40 7.10 -23.75
CA TYR A 160 4.28 6.37 -22.83
C TYR A 160 5.66 6.02 -23.39
N LEU A 161 5.83 5.95 -24.74
CA LEU A 161 7.14 5.68 -25.33
C LEU A 161 8.06 6.90 -25.24
N TYR A 162 9.33 6.64 -25.00
CA TYR A 162 10.40 7.61 -25.14
C TYR A 162 10.97 7.61 -26.55
N GLY A 163 11.62 8.70 -26.97
CA GLY A 163 12.36 8.80 -28.23
C GLY A 163 13.71 8.07 -28.15
N LEU A 164 13.70 6.80 -27.80
CA LEU A 164 14.83 5.88 -27.69
C LEU A 164 14.69 4.75 -28.69
N PRO A 165 15.75 3.97 -28.98
CA PRO A 165 15.63 2.73 -29.73
C PRO A 165 14.50 1.85 -29.17
N TYR A 166 13.70 1.26 -30.06
CA TYR A 166 12.49 0.55 -29.65
C TYR A 166 12.77 -0.67 -28.76
N GLU A 167 13.94 -1.24 -28.90
CA GLU A 167 14.46 -2.34 -28.07
C GLU A 167 14.56 -1.96 -26.57
N CYS A 168 14.77 -0.68 -26.28
CA CYS A 168 14.72 -0.23 -24.89
C CYS A 168 13.34 -0.46 -24.25
N TYR A 169 12.28 -0.36 -25.03
CA TYR A 169 10.95 -0.69 -24.57
C TYR A 169 10.68 -2.20 -24.57
N THR A 170 10.96 -2.90 -25.68
CA THR A 170 10.61 -4.32 -25.82
C THR A 170 11.39 -5.23 -24.89
N ASP A 171 12.66 -4.94 -24.67
CA ASP A 171 13.57 -5.83 -23.98
C ASP A 171 13.83 -5.38 -22.53
N LEU A 172 13.78 -4.06 -22.28
CA LEU A 172 14.09 -3.48 -20.97
C LEU A 172 12.89 -2.79 -20.29
N HIS A 173 11.71 -2.83 -20.92
CA HIS A 173 10.47 -2.22 -20.43
C HIS A 173 10.59 -0.71 -20.08
N VAL A 174 11.51 0.00 -20.78
CA VAL A 174 11.74 1.44 -20.57
C VAL A 174 10.62 2.24 -21.22
N ARG A 175 9.74 2.77 -20.39
CA ARG A 175 8.59 3.60 -20.78
C ARG A 175 8.15 4.50 -19.62
N LYS A 176 7.21 5.41 -19.88
CA LYS A 176 6.48 6.12 -18.82
C LYS A 176 5.42 5.20 -18.23
N TYR A 177 5.40 5.05 -16.91
CA TYR A 177 4.38 4.29 -16.20
C TYR A 177 3.36 5.20 -15.50
N GLY A 178 3.81 6.38 -15.00
CA GLY A 178 3.04 7.21 -14.08
C GLY A 178 2.97 6.59 -12.69
N PHE A 179 2.87 7.44 -11.68
CA PHE A 179 2.86 7.01 -10.27
C PHE A 179 1.81 7.78 -9.49
N HIS A 180 1.62 7.44 -8.22
CA HIS A 180 0.59 8.02 -7.35
C HIS A 180 -0.82 7.88 -7.92
N GLY A 181 -1.06 6.84 -8.72
CA GLY A 181 -2.30 6.64 -9.46
C GLY A 181 -3.54 6.57 -8.57
N THR A 182 -3.43 5.94 -7.41
CA THR A 182 -4.52 5.91 -6.42
C THR A 182 -4.90 7.32 -5.96
N SER A 183 -3.90 8.18 -5.69
CA SER A 183 -4.11 9.58 -5.30
C SER A 183 -4.73 10.38 -6.46
N HIS A 184 -4.20 10.27 -7.67
CA HIS A 184 -4.73 10.97 -8.84
C HIS A 184 -6.18 10.55 -9.14
N ARG A 185 -6.48 9.26 -9.07
CA ARG A 185 -7.84 8.74 -9.24
C ARG A 185 -8.80 9.34 -8.20
N PHE A 186 -8.39 9.35 -6.93
CA PHE A 186 -9.21 9.92 -5.86
C PHE A 186 -9.45 11.41 -6.06
N VAL A 187 -8.39 12.19 -6.25
CA VAL A 187 -8.48 13.66 -6.39
C VAL A 187 -9.29 14.06 -7.62
N SER A 188 -9.09 13.39 -8.76
CA SER A 188 -9.87 13.68 -9.98
C SER A 188 -11.35 13.33 -9.81
N GLY A 189 -11.65 12.22 -9.15
CA GLY A 189 -13.04 11.84 -8.82
C GLY A 189 -13.70 12.84 -7.87
N GLU A 190 -12.99 13.28 -6.82
CA GLU A 190 -13.50 14.30 -5.90
C GLU A 190 -13.67 15.66 -6.59
N LEU A 191 -12.76 16.05 -7.48
CA LEU A 191 -12.92 17.26 -8.28
C LEU A 191 -14.20 17.20 -9.14
N ALA A 192 -14.40 16.10 -9.85
CA ALA A 192 -15.60 15.89 -10.65
C ALA A 192 -16.87 15.98 -9.80
N ARG A 193 -16.87 15.36 -8.62
CA ARG A 193 -18.01 15.40 -7.68
C ARG A 193 -18.29 16.80 -7.15
N VAL A 194 -17.26 17.54 -6.73
CA VAL A 194 -17.41 18.90 -6.15
C VAL A 194 -17.79 19.92 -7.21
N CYS A 195 -17.23 19.82 -8.40
CA CYS A 195 -17.52 20.74 -9.51
C CYS A 195 -18.74 20.34 -10.33
N LEU A 196 -19.45 19.26 -9.98
CA LEU A 196 -20.57 18.69 -10.72
C LEU A 196 -20.20 18.36 -12.19
N LEU A 197 -18.94 18.06 -12.45
CA LEU A 197 -18.45 17.64 -13.75
C LEU A 197 -18.73 16.13 -13.93
N TYR A 198 -19.26 15.78 -15.08
CA TYR A 198 -19.37 14.38 -15.47
C TYR A 198 -18.05 13.92 -16.10
N THR A 199 -17.75 12.64 -15.97
CA THR A 199 -16.44 12.04 -16.28
C THR A 199 -15.87 12.30 -17.67
N SER A 200 -16.70 12.69 -18.64
CA SER A 200 -16.27 13.07 -19.99
C SER A 200 -15.66 14.48 -20.08
N ASP A 201 -16.03 15.37 -19.16
CA ASP A 201 -15.61 16.78 -19.23
C ASP A 201 -14.34 17.06 -18.39
N ALA A 202 -13.95 16.12 -17.55
CA ALA A 202 -12.73 16.22 -16.72
C ALA A 202 -11.46 15.68 -17.43
N ALA A 203 -11.61 15.17 -18.65
CA ALA A 203 -10.52 14.53 -19.40
C ALA A 203 -10.14 15.27 -20.70
N ASP A 204 -10.81 16.37 -21.04
CA ASP A 204 -10.50 17.23 -22.21
C ASP A 204 -9.59 18.41 -21.85
#